data_586a094cb9e68a7070a9ae7939651c9b
#
_entry.id   586a094cb9e68a7070a9ae7939651c9b
#
_cell.length_a   1.000
_cell.length_b   1.000
_cell.length_c   1.000
_cell.angle_alpha   90.00
_cell.angle_beta   90.00
_cell.angle_gamma   90.00
#
_symmetry.space_group_name_H-M   'P 1'
#
loop_
_entity.id
_entity.type
_entity.pdbx_description
1 polymer ?
#
loop_
_entity_poly.entity_id
_entity_poly.type
_entity_poly.pdbx_seq_one_letter_code
_entity_poly.pdbx_strand_id
1 'polypeptide(L)'
;MASLEEQIVSYKNDVEILIEKDNGRRTIGYKRNVLMHKACGDYVAFIDDDDLVANSYIKLIMKGLEFNEDVCGIEGVMKTNNKNPKRFTHSIRYSRWFEKKGVYYRPPNHLNPVKREIALKCDFPNVNNYEDREYSKKLRRYLKTEHYISKPIYYYLYRTNK
;
A
#
# COMPACT_ATOMS: atom_id res chain seq x y z
N MET A 1 -1.21 18.25 -6.10
CA MET A 1 -2.05 17.06 -5.83
C MET A 1 -2.92 17.39 -4.66
N ALA A 2 -4.17 16.94 -4.64
CA ALA A 2 -5.04 17.07 -3.47
C ALA A 2 -4.45 16.26 -2.30
N SER A 3 -4.51 16.79 -1.08
CA SER A 3 -4.11 16.07 0.11
C SER A 3 -5.05 14.88 0.38
N LEU A 4 -4.65 13.95 1.24
CA LEU A 4 -5.56 12.87 1.64
C LEU A 4 -6.77 13.43 2.39
N GLU A 5 -6.59 14.46 3.22
CA GLU A 5 -7.66 15.14 3.94
C GLU A 5 -8.70 15.73 2.97
N GLU A 6 -8.27 16.34 1.87
CA GLU A 6 -9.20 16.84 0.84
C GLU A 6 -9.95 15.69 0.15
N GLN A 7 -9.27 14.57 -0.13
CA GLN A 7 -9.89 13.43 -0.81
C GLN A 7 -10.93 12.69 0.05
N ILE A 8 -10.74 12.63 1.38
CA ILE A 8 -11.68 11.94 2.28
C ILE A 8 -12.94 12.76 2.62
N VAL A 9 -13.03 14.03 2.23
CA VAL A 9 -14.19 14.89 2.56
C VAL A 9 -15.52 14.22 2.22
N SER A 10 -15.59 13.52 1.08
CA SER A 10 -16.78 12.79 0.64
C SER A 10 -16.92 11.40 1.27
N TYR A 11 -15.96 10.96 2.08
CA TYR A 11 -15.87 9.61 2.66
C TYR A 11 -15.62 9.66 4.17
N LYS A 12 -16.02 10.73 4.85
CA LYS A 12 -15.72 10.99 6.28
C LYS A 12 -16.18 9.89 7.22
N ASN A 13 -17.25 9.18 6.86
CA ASN A 13 -17.79 8.10 7.68
C ASN A 13 -17.20 6.73 7.31
N ASP A 14 -16.50 6.63 6.19
CA ASP A 14 -16.03 5.37 5.62
C ASP A 14 -14.50 5.25 5.64
N VAL A 15 -13.78 6.35 5.81
CA VAL A 15 -12.32 6.41 5.75
C VAL A 15 -11.74 7.09 6.98
N GLU A 16 -10.84 6.41 7.66
CA GLU A 16 -10.00 6.97 8.72
C GLU A 16 -8.55 7.12 8.25
N ILE A 17 -7.85 8.11 8.77
CA ILE A 17 -6.41 8.29 8.58
C ILE A 17 -5.73 8.15 9.94
N LEU A 18 -4.85 7.19 10.05
CA LEU A 18 -4.04 6.95 11.25
C LEU A 18 -2.59 7.31 10.99
N ILE A 19 -1.98 8.01 11.92
CA ILE A 19 -0.58 8.43 11.83
C ILE A 19 0.17 7.96 13.08
N GLU A 20 1.31 7.31 12.89
CA GLU A 20 2.22 6.94 13.99
C GLU A 20 3.54 7.69 13.81
N LYS A 21 3.80 8.62 14.73
CA LYS A 21 5.02 9.43 14.77
C LYS A 21 5.87 9.02 15.95
N ASP A 22 7.16 8.92 15.71
CA ASP A 22 8.14 8.75 16.77
C ASP A 22 9.44 9.52 16.43
N ASN A 23 10.39 9.55 17.34
CA ASN A 23 11.69 10.18 17.13
C ASN A 23 12.73 9.18 16.58
N GLY A 24 12.34 8.29 15.68
CA GLY A 24 13.21 7.27 15.09
C GLY A 24 13.56 6.12 16.06
N ARG A 25 12.83 5.96 17.16
CA ARG A 25 13.11 4.95 18.20
C ARG A 25 12.60 3.56 17.85
N ARG A 26 11.60 3.49 16.98
CA ARG A 26 10.91 2.24 16.60
C ARG A 26 11.12 1.94 15.14
N THR A 27 11.12 0.67 14.81
CA THR A 27 11.25 0.23 13.42
C THR A 27 10.00 0.54 12.59
N ILE A 28 10.15 0.56 11.27
CA ILE A 28 9.04 0.73 10.33
C ILE A 28 8.02 -0.39 10.52
N GLY A 29 8.48 -1.66 10.61
CA GLY A 29 7.59 -2.79 10.81
C GLY A 29 6.79 -2.71 12.11
N TYR A 30 7.42 -2.26 13.22
CA TYR A 30 6.71 -2.02 14.47
C TYR A 30 5.60 -0.97 14.31
N LYS A 31 5.91 0.18 13.71
CA LYS A 31 4.93 1.26 13.51
C LYS A 31 3.76 0.83 12.65
N ARG A 32 4.03 0.09 11.56
CA ARG A 32 2.95 -0.45 10.71
C ARG A 32 2.05 -1.44 11.46
N ASN A 33 2.61 -2.30 12.31
CA ASN A 33 1.79 -3.18 13.14
C ASN A 33 0.91 -2.39 14.12
N VAL A 34 1.46 -1.36 14.78
CA VAL A 34 0.68 -0.48 15.67
C VAL A 34 -0.50 0.15 14.92
N LEU A 35 -0.27 0.71 13.72
CA LEU A 35 -1.33 1.31 12.90
C LEU A 35 -2.37 0.27 12.48
N MET A 36 -1.94 -0.89 12.02
CA MET A 36 -2.81 -1.97 11.57
C MET A 36 -3.73 -2.49 12.69
N HIS A 37 -3.19 -2.62 13.91
CA HIS A 37 -3.97 -3.06 15.07
C HIS A 37 -4.91 -1.96 15.60
N LYS A 38 -4.57 -0.68 15.44
CA LYS A 38 -5.43 0.46 15.79
C LYS A 38 -6.56 0.70 14.79
N ALA A 39 -6.38 0.30 13.53
CA ALA A 39 -7.36 0.52 12.48
C ALA A 39 -8.70 -0.17 12.80
N CYS A 40 -9.81 0.51 12.50
CA CYS A 40 -11.16 0.00 12.70
C CYS A 40 -11.87 -0.37 11.38
N GLY A 41 -11.39 0.11 10.23
CA GLY A 41 -11.96 -0.17 8.93
C GLY A 41 -11.83 -1.64 8.51
N ASP A 42 -12.67 -2.08 7.57
CA ASP A 42 -12.65 -3.44 7.01
C ASP A 42 -11.42 -3.72 6.14
N TYR A 43 -10.80 -2.66 5.61
CA TYR A 43 -9.59 -2.71 4.81
C TYR A 43 -8.51 -1.79 5.37
N VAL A 44 -7.26 -2.15 5.16
CA VAL A 44 -6.09 -1.33 5.53
C VAL A 44 -5.16 -1.17 4.33
N ALA A 45 -4.61 0.04 4.17
CA ALA A 45 -3.54 0.36 3.23
C ALA A 45 -2.57 1.32 3.88
N PHE A 46 -1.30 1.26 3.50
CA PHE A 46 -0.29 2.19 4.00
C PHE A 46 0.16 3.14 2.89
N ILE A 47 0.46 4.35 3.29
CA ILE A 47 1.10 5.36 2.45
C ILE A 47 2.34 5.82 3.22
N ASP A 48 3.51 5.69 2.59
CA ASP A 48 4.74 6.16 3.19
C ASP A 48 4.78 7.70 3.16
N ASP A 49 5.33 8.32 4.19
CA ASP A 49 5.28 9.76 4.43
C ASP A 49 6.05 10.60 3.40
N ASP A 50 6.96 9.97 2.65
CA ASP A 50 7.73 10.58 1.57
C ASP A 50 7.16 10.28 0.16
N ASP A 51 6.04 9.58 0.06
CA ASP A 51 5.38 9.23 -1.20
C ASP A 51 4.19 10.15 -1.53
N LEU A 52 3.65 9.99 -2.74
CA LEU A 52 2.51 10.76 -3.22
C LEU A 52 1.43 9.82 -3.77
N VAL A 53 0.19 10.29 -3.74
CA VAL A 53 -0.95 9.57 -4.33
C VAL A 53 -1.69 10.44 -5.35
N ALA A 54 -2.38 9.80 -6.29
CA ALA A 54 -3.21 10.50 -7.27
C ALA A 54 -4.40 11.21 -6.60
N ASN A 55 -4.91 12.29 -7.20
CA ASN A 55 -6.11 13.00 -6.70
C ASN A 55 -7.36 12.10 -6.64
N SER A 56 -7.35 10.99 -7.36
CA SER A 56 -8.44 10.00 -7.38
C SER A 56 -8.14 8.76 -6.52
N TYR A 57 -7.11 8.81 -5.67
CA TYR A 57 -6.65 7.64 -4.89
C TYR A 57 -7.76 7.05 -4.04
N ILE A 58 -8.34 7.85 -3.14
CA ILE A 58 -9.43 7.41 -2.26
C ILE A 58 -10.65 6.96 -3.09
N LYS A 59 -11.08 7.77 -4.06
CA LYS A 59 -12.23 7.45 -4.90
C LYS A 59 -12.10 6.11 -5.61
N LEU A 60 -10.94 5.80 -6.18
CA LEU A 60 -10.74 4.57 -6.92
C LEU A 60 -10.62 3.35 -6.00
N ILE A 61 -10.01 3.52 -4.83
CA ILE A 61 -9.98 2.48 -3.81
C ILE A 61 -11.40 2.19 -3.32
N MET A 62 -12.14 3.20 -2.86
CA MET A 62 -13.51 3.01 -2.35
C MET A 62 -14.40 2.28 -3.37
N LYS A 63 -14.32 2.68 -4.64
CA LYS A 63 -15.01 1.95 -5.72
C LYS A 63 -14.55 0.48 -5.85
N GLY A 64 -13.26 0.23 -5.67
CA GLY A 64 -12.71 -1.13 -5.70
C GLY A 64 -13.18 -1.99 -4.52
N LEU A 65 -13.36 -1.39 -3.34
CA LEU A 65 -13.82 -2.09 -2.14
C LEU A 65 -15.29 -2.54 -2.22
N GLU A 66 -16.12 -1.91 -3.08
CA GLU A 66 -17.52 -2.34 -3.34
C GLU A 66 -17.60 -3.79 -3.82
N PHE A 67 -16.54 -4.33 -4.43
CA PHE A 67 -16.48 -5.72 -4.88
C PHE A 67 -16.20 -6.73 -3.76
N ASN A 68 -15.88 -6.25 -2.56
CA ASN A 68 -15.60 -7.06 -1.36
C ASN A 68 -14.54 -8.16 -1.57
N GLU A 69 -13.54 -7.89 -2.40
CA GLU A 69 -12.43 -8.80 -2.68
C GLU A 69 -11.36 -8.74 -1.56
N ASP A 70 -10.50 -9.74 -1.46
CA ASP A 70 -9.48 -9.81 -0.41
C ASP A 70 -8.47 -8.65 -0.48
N VAL A 71 -8.22 -8.14 -1.69
CA VAL A 71 -7.25 -7.08 -1.94
C VAL A 71 -7.61 -6.25 -3.16
N CYS A 72 -7.25 -4.96 -3.16
CA CYS A 72 -7.18 -4.18 -4.39
C CYS A 72 -5.75 -4.27 -4.96
N GLY A 73 -5.64 -4.83 -6.17
CA GLY A 73 -4.42 -4.68 -6.98
C GLY A 73 -4.28 -3.24 -7.46
N ILE A 74 -3.06 -2.73 -7.53
CA ILE A 74 -2.80 -1.34 -7.86
C ILE A 74 -1.71 -1.18 -8.91
N GLU A 75 -1.76 -0.06 -9.63
CA GLU A 75 -0.65 0.44 -10.44
C GLU A 75 -0.08 1.72 -9.82
N GLY A 76 1.20 1.95 -10.09
CA GLY A 76 1.85 3.18 -9.71
C GLY A 76 3.08 3.49 -10.55
N VAL A 77 3.76 4.58 -10.19
CA VAL A 77 4.98 5.03 -10.82
C VAL A 77 6.05 5.22 -9.74
N MET A 78 7.18 4.56 -9.89
CA MET A 78 8.37 4.78 -9.07
C MET A 78 9.30 5.77 -9.77
N LYS A 79 9.77 6.77 -9.04
CA LYS A 79 10.82 7.70 -9.49
C LYS A 79 12.04 7.54 -8.60
N THR A 80 13.20 7.30 -9.21
CA THR A 80 14.48 7.28 -8.49
C THR A 80 15.10 8.67 -8.53
N ASN A 81 15.30 9.31 -7.37
CA ASN A 81 15.82 10.68 -7.25
C ASN A 81 15.06 11.68 -8.15
N ASN A 82 13.73 11.57 -8.20
CA ASN A 82 12.82 12.35 -9.05
C ASN A 82 13.04 12.20 -10.57
N LYS A 83 13.81 11.22 -10.99
CA LYS A 83 14.11 10.92 -12.41
C LYS A 83 13.68 9.49 -12.75
N ASN A 84 13.81 9.13 -14.04
CA ASN A 84 13.62 7.78 -14.54
C ASN A 84 12.31 7.11 -14.07
N PRO A 85 11.13 7.65 -14.42
CA PRO A 85 9.87 7.08 -14.00
C PRO A 85 9.71 5.67 -14.56
N LYS A 86 9.45 4.69 -13.69
CA LYS A 86 9.13 3.32 -14.06
C LYS A 86 7.76 2.96 -13.50
N ARG A 87 6.93 2.33 -14.30
CA ARG A 87 5.65 1.80 -13.82
C ARG A 87 5.89 0.60 -12.91
N PHE A 88 5.03 0.44 -11.93
CA PHE A 88 4.91 -0.80 -11.19
C PHE A 88 3.45 -1.26 -11.13
N THR A 89 3.26 -2.54 -10.93
CA THR A 89 1.95 -3.15 -10.73
C THR A 89 2.04 -4.18 -9.61
N HIS A 90 1.11 -4.11 -8.67
CA HIS A 90 0.94 -5.07 -7.59
C HIS A 90 -0.35 -5.86 -7.80
N SER A 91 -0.24 -7.18 -7.89
CA SER A 91 -1.38 -8.06 -8.11
C SER A 91 -1.12 -9.45 -7.55
N ILE A 92 -2.18 -10.16 -7.14
CA ILE A 92 -2.11 -11.57 -6.71
C ILE A 92 -1.64 -12.51 -7.83
N ARG A 93 -1.70 -12.06 -9.09
CA ARG A 93 -1.19 -12.77 -10.27
C ARG A 93 0.32 -13.00 -10.22
N TYR A 94 1.06 -12.20 -9.42
CA TYR A 94 2.51 -12.28 -9.35
C TYR A 94 2.94 -13.02 -8.08
N SER A 95 3.81 -14.01 -8.29
CA SER A 95 4.32 -14.84 -7.18
C SER A 95 5.63 -14.31 -6.58
N ARG A 96 6.32 -13.42 -7.28
CA ARG A 96 7.62 -12.84 -6.91
C ARG A 96 7.79 -11.45 -7.50
N TRP A 97 8.78 -10.74 -7.03
CA TRP A 97 9.21 -9.46 -7.57
C TRP A 97 10.07 -9.70 -8.82
N PHE A 98 9.74 -9.06 -9.91
CA PHE A 98 10.54 -9.09 -11.14
C PHE A 98 10.30 -7.82 -11.97
N GLU A 99 11.23 -7.55 -12.90
CA GLU A 99 11.10 -6.49 -13.90
C GLU A 99 10.97 -7.12 -15.29
N LYS A 100 10.08 -6.58 -16.11
CA LYS A 100 9.94 -6.98 -17.52
C LYS A 100 9.55 -5.74 -18.34
N LYS A 101 10.32 -5.48 -19.41
CA LYS A 101 10.09 -4.33 -20.32
C LYS A 101 9.94 -2.98 -19.59
N GLY A 102 10.77 -2.74 -18.56
CA GLY A 102 10.78 -1.49 -17.80
C GLY A 102 9.62 -1.33 -16.81
N VAL A 103 8.84 -2.36 -16.56
CA VAL A 103 7.74 -2.38 -15.56
C VAL A 103 8.10 -3.32 -14.43
N TYR A 104 7.91 -2.88 -13.18
CA TYR A 104 8.05 -3.71 -11.99
C TYR A 104 6.75 -4.45 -11.69
N TYR A 105 6.85 -5.76 -11.52
CA TYR A 105 5.76 -6.66 -11.16
C TYR A 105 5.99 -7.21 -9.76
N ARG A 106 5.01 -7.07 -8.89
CA ARG A 106 5.12 -7.47 -7.49
C ARG A 106 3.81 -8.10 -6.99
N PRO A 107 3.87 -9.09 -6.09
CA PRO A 107 2.68 -9.46 -5.32
C PRO A 107 2.24 -8.30 -4.43
N PRO A 108 0.99 -8.28 -3.95
CA PRO A 108 0.50 -7.26 -3.03
C PRO A 108 1.38 -7.12 -1.79
N ASN A 109 1.56 -5.88 -1.33
CA ASN A 109 2.30 -5.54 -0.11
C ASN A 109 1.55 -4.47 0.69
N HIS A 110 2.24 -3.72 1.54
CA HIS A 110 1.65 -2.68 2.40
C HIS A 110 0.91 -1.56 1.66
N LEU A 111 1.29 -1.26 0.41
CA LEU A 111 0.63 -0.22 -0.41
C LEU A 111 -0.77 -0.62 -0.90
N ASN A 112 -1.07 -1.90 -0.88
CA ASN A 112 -2.35 -2.41 -1.37
C ASN A 112 -3.42 -2.33 -0.29
N PRO A 113 -4.64 -1.88 -0.60
CA PRO A 113 -5.79 -2.09 0.28
C PRO A 113 -6.07 -3.58 0.44
N VAL A 114 -5.93 -4.09 1.65
CA VAL A 114 -6.11 -5.52 2.01
C VAL A 114 -7.19 -5.61 3.07
N LYS A 115 -8.06 -6.63 3.00
CA LYS A 115 -8.98 -6.94 4.09
C LYS A 115 -8.23 -6.98 5.42
N ARG A 116 -8.69 -6.20 6.40
CA ARG A 116 -8.02 -6.07 7.71
C ARG A 116 -7.90 -7.41 8.41
N GLU A 117 -8.89 -8.27 8.33
CA GLU A 117 -8.85 -9.62 8.92
C GLU A 117 -7.73 -10.51 8.34
N ILE A 118 -7.35 -10.29 7.07
CA ILE A 118 -6.21 -10.97 6.43
C ILE A 118 -4.90 -10.30 6.86
N ALA A 119 -4.86 -8.97 6.82
CA ALA A 119 -3.68 -8.20 7.22
C ALA A 119 -3.24 -8.53 8.64
N LEU A 120 -4.17 -8.63 9.59
CA LEU A 120 -3.91 -8.99 11.00
C LEU A 120 -3.32 -10.40 11.20
N LYS A 121 -3.43 -11.30 10.21
CA LYS A 121 -2.74 -12.61 10.24
C LYS A 121 -1.28 -12.54 9.80
N CYS A 122 -0.84 -11.37 9.36
CA CYS A 122 0.42 -11.18 8.61
C CYS A 122 1.30 -10.09 9.18
N ASP A 123 1.51 -10.02 10.49
CA ASP A 123 2.35 -9.00 11.12
C ASP A 123 3.66 -8.74 10.36
N PHE A 124 4.03 -7.46 10.27
CA PHE A 124 5.35 -7.05 9.77
C PHE A 124 6.44 -7.49 10.73
N PRO A 125 7.61 -7.96 10.24
CA PRO A 125 8.76 -8.18 11.10
C PRO A 125 9.23 -6.85 11.71
N ASN A 126 9.77 -6.90 12.92
CA ASN A 126 10.22 -5.72 13.66
C ASN A 126 11.60 -5.24 13.15
N VAL A 127 11.65 -4.79 11.88
CA VAL A 127 12.87 -4.32 11.21
C VAL A 127 12.56 -3.06 10.37
N ASN A 128 13.61 -2.35 9.93
CA ASN A 128 13.49 -1.16 9.08
C ASN A 128 13.59 -1.44 7.58
N ASN A 129 14.10 -2.61 7.19
CA ASN A 129 14.28 -2.96 5.80
C ASN A 129 13.70 -4.34 5.52
N TYR A 130 13.14 -4.52 4.31
CA TYR A 130 12.52 -5.76 3.86
C TYR A 130 11.25 -6.18 4.61
N GLU A 131 10.74 -5.38 5.55
CA GLU A 131 9.51 -5.66 6.29
C GLU A 131 8.30 -5.80 5.35
N ASP A 132 8.22 -4.98 4.31
CA ASP A 132 7.21 -5.00 3.27
C ASP A 132 7.26 -6.27 2.42
N ARG A 133 8.46 -6.74 2.12
CA ARG A 133 8.67 -7.98 1.35
C ARG A 133 8.28 -9.23 2.16
N GLU A 134 8.62 -9.27 3.43
CA GLU A 134 8.24 -10.38 4.30
C GLU A 134 6.72 -10.37 4.57
N TYR A 135 6.13 -9.19 4.77
CA TYR A 135 4.68 -9.03 4.85
C TYR A 135 3.99 -9.53 3.57
N SER A 136 4.47 -9.11 2.41
CA SER A 136 3.97 -9.57 1.10
C SER A 136 3.99 -11.10 0.95
N LYS A 137 5.06 -11.78 1.40
CA LYS A 137 5.15 -13.24 1.39
C LYS A 137 4.10 -13.90 2.27
N LYS A 138 3.81 -13.31 3.44
CA LYS A 138 2.77 -13.82 4.35
C LYS A 138 1.38 -13.62 3.74
N LEU A 139 1.07 -12.41 3.24
CA LEU A 139 -0.21 -12.09 2.60
C LEU A 139 -0.59 -13.08 1.50
N ARG A 140 0.36 -13.44 0.63
CA ARG A 140 0.12 -14.37 -0.47
C ARG A 140 -0.48 -15.73 -0.08
N ARG A 141 -0.33 -16.15 1.18
CA ARG A 141 -0.90 -17.40 1.68
C ARG A 141 -2.41 -17.32 1.89
N TYR A 142 -2.92 -16.10 2.05
CA TYR A 142 -4.30 -15.83 2.42
C TYR A 142 -5.11 -15.16 1.32
N LEU A 143 -4.47 -14.37 0.43
CA LEU A 143 -5.14 -13.66 -0.65
C LEU A 143 -5.58 -14.61 -1.76
N LYS A 144 -6.88 -14.61 -2.09
CA LYS A 144 -7.50 -15.46 -3.11
C LYS A 144 -8.17 -14.65 -4.21
N THR A 145 -8.74 -13.50 -3.88
CA THR A 145 -9.55 -12.68 -4.78
C THR A 145 -9.01 -11.25 -4.86
N GLU A 146 -9.20 -10.59 -6.00
CA GLU A 146 -8.63 -9.27 -6.28
C GLU A 146 -9.54 -8.43 -7.15
N HIS A 147 -9.82 -7.20 -6.74
CA HIS A 147 -10.24 -6.14 -7.66
C HIS A 147 -8.99 -5.37 -8.12
N TYR A 148 -8.75 -5.29 -9.43
CA TYR A 148 -7.55 -4.65 -9.96
C TYR A 148 -7.84 -3.24 -10.49
N ILE A 149 -7.19 -2.22 -9.89
CA ILE A 149 -7.28 -0.82 -10.30
C ILE A 149 -6.23 -0.55 -11.40
N SER A 150 -6.67 -0.51 -12.66
CA SER A 150 -5.82 -0.38 -13.85
C SER A 150 -5.42 1.07 -14.17
N LYS A 151 -5.21 1.89 -13.14
CA LYS A 151 -4.73 3.28 -13.24
C LYS A 151 -3.63 3.52 -12.23
N PRO A 152 -2.58 4.29 -12.57
CA PRO A 152 -1.57 4.67 -11.60
C PRO A 152 -2.18 5.55 -10.51
N ILE A 153 -2.25 5.03 -9.29
CA ILE A 153 -2.79 5.75 -8.13
C ILE A 153 -1.75 6.06 -7.07
N TYR A 154 -0.55 5.47 -7.18
CA TYR A 154 0.53 5.64 -6.22
C TYR A 154 1.82 6.09 -6.90
N TYR A 155 2.55 7.04 -6.29
CA TYR A 155 3.81 7.58 -6.80
C TYR A 155 4.90 7.39 -5.75
N TYR A 156 5.70 6.34 -5.93
CA TYR A 156 6.79 5.97 -5.05
C TYR A 156 8.04 6.79 -5.35
N LEU A 157 8.48 7.59 -4.37
CA LEU A 157 9.61 8.51 -4.50
C LEU A 157 10.88 7.91 -3.87
N TYR A 158 11.51 6.99 -4.57
CA TYR A 158 12.74 6.34 -4.09
C TYR A 158 13.94 7.28 -4.11
N ARG A 159 14.66 7.38 -2.99
CA ARG A 159 15.91 8.13 -2.84
C ARG A 159 17.05 7.17 -2.53
N THR A 160 18.15 7.26 -3.32
CA THR A 160 19.34 6.38 -3.15
C THR A 160 20.24 6.81 -1.99
N ASN A 161 20.10 8.05 -1.48
CA ASN A 161 20.91 8.61 -0.39
C ASN A 161 20.00 8.89 0.81
N LYS A 162 19.72 7.86 1.57
CA LYS A 162 19.21 7.96 2.96
C LYS A 162 20.16 7.29 3.90
#